data_3000e7d81f9ced6107d6ae696b4bad70
#
_entry.id   3000e7d81f9ced6107d6ae696b4bad70
#
_cell.length_a   1.000
_cell.length_b   1.000
_cell.length_c   1.000
_cell.angle_alpha   90.00
_cell.angle_beta   90.00
_cell.angle_gamma   90.00
#
_symmetry.space_group_name_H-M   'P 1'
#
loop_
_entity.id
_entity.type
_entity.pdbx_description
1 polymer ?
#
loop_
_entity_poly.entity_id
_entity_poly.type
_entity_poly.pdbx_seq_one_letter_code
_entity_poly.pdbx_strand_id
1 'polypeptide(L)'
;MKHTPISRRDFLKNLGIAGAGTLLAASPWLSAFSEVTNTSNEKCRLAIIGPGSRGRFLMGFLAKNPKVEIIALCDIYKPSIESALELVPNAKVYGDYREVLEDKSIDAILVATPLSSHCKIVLDAFDAGKHVFCEKSIGFTMEECYRMYQKHRSTGKIFFTGQQRLFDPRYIKAMEMIHAGTFGEINAIRTFWNRNGDWRRSVPSPNLERLINWRLYKEFSKGLMTELACHQLQIGSWALRKIPEKVMGHGAITYWKDGRDVYDNVSCVYVFDDGVKMTFDSVISNKFYGLEEQIMGNLGTVEPEKGKYYFENVAPAPAFLQMVNDWENKVFDSLPFAGTSWAPETANENTGEFIIGERPKSDGTSLLLEAFVEAVITQKQPERIAEEGYYASMLCLLGHQALEEERMLYFPDEYKIDYLNHQSVKTPEAV
;
A
#
# COMPACT_ATOMS: atom_id res chain seq x y z
N MET A 1 26.56 19.88 -18.68
CA MET A 1 25.84 19.46 -19.92
C MET A 1 24.42 19.99 -19.82
N LYS A 2 23.93 20.72 -20.82
CA LYS A 2 22.58 21.32 -20.77
C LYS A 2 21.58 20.23 -21.02
N HIS A 3 20.76 19.85 -20.00
CA HIS A 3 19.60 19.03 -20.20
C HIS A 3 18.58 19.82 -21.04
N THR A 4 18.35 19.38 -22.24
CA THR A 4 17.22 19.86 -23.07
C THR A 4 15.97 19.21 -22.50
N PRO A 5 14.98 19.97 -22.01
CA PRO A 5 13.73 19.38 -21.52
C PRO A 5 13.03 18.68 -22.69
N ILE A 6 12.65 17.41 -22.47
CA ILE A 6 11.82 16.66 -23.42
C ILE A 6 10.50 17.42 -23.59
N SER A 7 10.11 17.73 -24.86
CA SER A 7 8.87 18.45 -25.07
C SER A 7 7.67 17.60 -24.67
N ARG A 8 6.58 18.23 -24.15
CA ARG A 8 5.31 17.57 -23.83
C ARG A 8 4.83 16.64 -24.97
N ARG A 9 5.07 17.03 -26.19
CA ARG A 9 4.61 16.33 -27.41
C ARG A 9 5.43 15.06 -27.68
N ASP A 10 6.72 15.07 -27.39
CA ASP A 10 7.60 13.91 -27.59
C ASP A 10 7.44 12.88 -26.49
N PHE A 11 7.16 13.32 -25.27
CA PHE A 11 6.79 12.45 -24.14
C PHE A 11 5.47 11.70 -24.43
N LEU A 12 4.44 12.41 -24.91
CA LEU A 12 3.13 11.80 -25.24
C LEU A 12 3.21 10.84 -26.43
N LYS A 13 4.07 11.09 -27.43
CA LYS A 13 4.31 10.16 -28.53
C LYS A 13 4.96 8.85 -28.08
N ASN A 14 5.87 8.92 -27.13
CA ASN A 14 6.53 7.73 -26.58
C ASN A 14 5.60 6.88 -25.68
N LEU A 15 4.61 7.51 -25.03
CA LEU A 15 3.57 6.84 -24.25
C LEU A 15 2.57 6.04 -25.12
N GLY A 16 2.28 6.50 -26.33
CA GLY A 16 1.26 5.89 -27.21
C GLY A 16 1.69 4.59 -27.91
N ILE A 17 2.96 4.17 -27.79
CA ILE A 17 3.53 3.01 -28.51
C ILE A 17 3.61 1.75 -27.65
N ALA A 18 3.52 1.85 -26.31
CA ALA A 18 3.62 0.70 -25.42
C ALA A 18 2.21 0.14 -25.10
N GLY A 19 1.80 -0.87 -25.84
CA GLY A 19 0.61 -1.66 -25.50
C GLY A 19 0.75 -2.38 -24.16
N ALA A 20 -0.37 -2.77 -23.54
CA ALA A 20 -0.46 -3.36 -22.19
C ALA A 20 0.51 -4.53 -21.90
N GLY A 21 0.99 -5.23 -22.92
CA GLY A 21 1.98 -6.32 -22.78
C GLY A 21 3.41 -5.88 -22.48
N THR A 22 3.78 -4.64 -22.83
CA THR A 22 5.13 -4.10 -22.57
C THR A 22 5.23 -3.40 -21.21
N LEU A 23 4.11 -2.98 -20.62
CA LEU A 23 4.08 -2.40 -19.27
C LEU A 23 4.48 -3.39 -18.16
N LEU A 24 4.16 -4.68 -18.35
CA LEU A 24 4.52 -5.73 -17.41
C LEU A 24 6.03 -6.04 -17.41
N ALA A 25 6.71 -5.86 -18.55
CA ALA A 25 8.14 -6.11 -18.69
C ALA A 25 9.04 -4.98 -18.13
N ALA A 26 8.51 -3.77 -17.97
CA ALA A 26 9.24 -2.60 -17.50
C ALA A 26 9.25 -2.44 -15.96
N SER A 27 8.45 -3.23 -15.25
CA SER A 27 8.44 -3.21 -13.79
C SER A 27 9.61 -4.03 -13.24
N PRO A 28 10.50 -3.47 -12.41
CA PRO A 28 11.62 -4.21 -11.79
C PRO A 28 11.17 -5.46 -11.04
N TRP A 29 9.93 -5.47 -10.55
CA TRP A 29 9.30 -6.61 -9.84
C TRP A 29 8.90 -7.74 -10.77
N LEU A 30 8.49 -7.42 -11.99
CA LEU A 30 7.95 -8.36 -12.97
C LEU A 30 9.03 -8.83 -13.93
N SER A 31 10.10 -8.06 -14.16
CA SER A 31 11.25 -8.49 -14.94
C SER A 31 11.95 -9.70 -14.32
N ALA A 32 11.94 -9.84 -13.01
CA ALA A 32 12.43 -11.03 -12.31
C ALA A 32 11.65 -12.31 -12.67
N PHE A 33 10.44 -12.19 -13.20
CA PHE A 33 9.59 -13.32 -13.59
C PHE A 33 9.53 -13.54 -15.11
N SER A 34 9.93 -12.55 -15.93
CA SER A 34 9.86 -12.66 -17.41
C SER A 34 10.86 -13.64 -18.03
N GLU A 35 11.91 -14.03 -17.31
CA GLU A 35 12.92 -14.97 -17.78
C GLU A 35 12.66 -16.45 -17.41
N VAL A 36 11.60 -16.72 -16.64
CA VAL A 36 11.31 -18.08 -16.18
C VAL A 36 10.26 -18.74 -17.06
N THR A 37 10.66 -19.15 -18.25
CA THR A 37 9.94 -20.18 -19.04
C THR A 37 10.21 -21.57 -18.45
N ASN A 38 9.90 -21.77 -17.18
CA ASN A 38 10.02 -23.11 -16.60
C ASN A 38 8.68 -23.82 -16.73
N THR A 39 8.65 -24.81 -17.60
CA THR A 39 7.55 -25.77 -17.79
C THR A 39 7.52 -26.84 -16.67
N SER A 40 7.85 -26.49 -15.43
CA SER A 40 7.68 -27.44 -14.33
C SER A 40 6.17 -27.59 -14.03
N ASN A 41 5.68 -28.82 -14.01
CA ASN A 41 4.34 -29.18 -13.57
C ASN A 41 4.18 -29.06 -12.04
N GLU A 42 5.07 -28.37 -11.37
CA GLU A 42 5.06 -28.20 -9.93
C GLU A 42 3.98 -27.22 -9.51
N LYS A 43 3.16 -27.64 -8.58
CA LYS A 43 2.12 -26.83 -7.96
C LYS A 43 2.57 -26.35 -6.58
N CYS A 44 2.24 -25.12 -6.23
CA CYS A 44 2.32 -24.61 -4.87
C CYS A 44 1.18 -25.22 -4.04
N ARG A 45 1.50 -26.09 -3.08
CA ARG A 45 0.56 -26.68 -2.13
C ARG A 45 0.38 -25.75 -0.96
N LEU A 46 -0.78 -25.10 -0.91
CA LEU A 46 -1.06 -23.95 -0.05
C LEU A 46 -2.04 -24.31 1.05
N ALA A 47 -1.79 -23.85 2.26
CA ALA A 47 -2.77 -23.82 3.34
C ALA A 47 -3.24 -22.38 3.61
N ILE A 48 -4.53 -22.22 3.95
CA ILE A 48 -5.12 -20.94 4.33
C ILE A 48 -5.39 -20.95 5.83
N ILE A 49 -4.76 -20.03 6.55
CA ILE A 49 -4.99 -19.82 7.99
C ILE A 49 -5.79 -18.53 8.15
N GLY A 50 -7.03 -18.65 8.63
CA GLY A 50 -8.00 -17.57 8.71
C GLY A 50 -8.81 -17.39 7.42
N PRO A 51 -9.55 -18.41 6.91
CA PRO A 51 -10.43 -18.29 5.76
C PRO A 51 -11.72 -17.49 6.06
N GLY A 52 -11.58 -16.37 6.77
CA GLY A 52 -12.62 -15.37 6.95
C GLY A 52 -12.98 -14.67 5.62
N SER A 53 -13.66 -13.51 5.66
CA SER A 53 -14.07 -12.86 4.40
C SER A 53 -12.86 -12.44 3.53
N ARG A 54 -11.75 -11.98 4.13
CA ARG A 54 -10.54 -11.63 3.35
C ARG A 54 -9.84 -12.88 2.84
N GLY A 55 -9.67 -13.90 3.67
CA GLY A 55 -9.08 -15.17 3.24
C GLY A 55 -9.84 -15.78 2.07
N ARG A 56 -11.19 -15.87 2.13
CA ARG A 56 -12.01 -16.37 1.01
C ARG A 56 -11.94 -15.50 -0.24
N PHE A 57 -11.85 -14.19 -0.09
CA PHE A 57 -11.63 -13.29 -1.23
C PHE A 57 -10.33 -13.64 -1.97
N LEU A 58 -9.23 -13.85 -1.26
CA LEU A 58 -7.95 -14.25 -1.84
C LEU A 58 -8.01 -15.68 -2.41
N MET A 59 -8.67 -16.61 -1.72
CA MET A 59 -8.91 -17.97 -2.21
C MET A 59 -9.64 -18.00 -3.56
N GLY A 60 -10.55 -17.05 -3.79
CA GLY A 60 -11.28 -16.92 -5.06
C GLY A 60 -10.38 -16.65 -6.27
N PHE A 61 -9.21 -16.03 -6.08
CA PHE A 61 -8.18 -15.89 -7.11
C PHE A 61 -7.28 -17.13 -7.17
N LEU A 62 -6.79 -17.59 -6.02
CA LEU A 62 -5.87 -18.72 -5.91
C LEU A 62 -6.46 -20.01 -6.46
N ALA A 63 -7.74 -20.32 -6.19
CA ALA A 63 -8.40 -21.51 -6.68
C ALA A 63 -8.55 -21.56 -8.22
N LYS A 64 -8.43 -20.41 -8.89
CA LYS A 64 -8.43 -20.31 -10.36
C LYS A 64 -7.05 -20.43 -10.98
N ASN A 65 -5.99 -20.37 -10.19
CA ASN A 65 -4.63 -20.47 -10.66
C ASN A 65 -4.22 -21.95 -10.81
N PRO A 66 -3.91 -22.45 -12.02
CA PRO A 66 -3.58 -23.85 -12.24
C PRO A 66 -2.29 -24.31 -11.54
N LYS A 67 -1.43 -23.36 -11.13
CA LYS A 67 -0.19 -23.63 -10.38
C LYS A 67 -0.42 -23.72 -8.87
N VAL A 68 -1.67 -23.62 -8.38
CA VAL A 68 -2.00 -23.68 -6.95
C VAL A 68 -2.87 -24.88 -6.64
N GLU A 69 -2.60 -25.51 -5.52
CA GLU A 69 -3.48 -26.46 -4.88
C GLU A 69 -3.70 -26.06 -3.43
N ILE A 70 -4.89 -25.57 -3.10
CA ILE A 70 -5.28 -25.28 -1.71
C ILE A 70 -5.64 -26.59 -1.05
N ILE A 71 -4.71 -27.16 -0.29
CA ILE A 71 -4.85 -28.50 0.30
C ILE A 71 -5.31 -28.48 1.76
N ALA A 72 -5.26 -27.32 2.43
CA ALA A 72 -5.63 -27.21 3.84
C ALA A 72 -6.28 -25.88 4.19
N LEU A 73 -7.19 -25.91 5.15
CA LEU A 73 -7.87 -24.78 5.77
C LEU A 73 -7.73 -24.87 7.28
N CYS A 74 -7.48 -23.73 7.94
CA CYS A 74 -7.43 -23.64 9.39
C CYS A 74 -8.16 -22.39 9.90
N ASP A 75 -9.12 -22.56 10.77
CA ASP A 75 -9.80 -21.47 11.50
C ASP A 75 -10.40 -22.03 12.81
N ILE A 76 -10.43 -21.19 13.84
CA ILE A 76 -11.09 -21.49 15.10
C ILE A 76 -12.60 -21.30 15.03
N TYR A 77 -13.10 -20.59 13.99
CA TYR A 77 -14.53 -20.32 13.78
C TYR A 77 -15.09 -21.19 12.64
N LYS A 78 -15.79 -22.27 13.03
CA LYS A 78 -16.33 -23.27 12.09
C LYS A 78 -17.11 -22.71 10.89
N PRO A 79 -17.98 -21.69 11.04
CA PRO A 79 -18.69 -21.13 9.87
C PRO A 79 -17.78 -20.53 8.81
N SER A 80 -16.58 -20.05 9.18
CA SER A 80 -15.58 -19.63 8.20
C SER A 80 -15.04 -20.80 7.38
N ILE A 81 -14.82 -21.95 8.02
CA ILE A 81 -14.37 -23.18 7.36
C ILE A 81 -15.46 -23.69 6.41
N GLU A 82 -16.72 -23.80 6.88
CA GLU A 82 -17.85 -24.26 6.07
C GLU A 82 -18.00 -23.44 4.79
N SER A 83 -17.97 -22.11 4.91
CA SER A 83 -18.02 -21.22 3.74
C SER A 83 -16.79 -21.32 2.83
N ALA A 84 -15.61 -21.66 3.36
CA ALA A 84 -14.40 -21.83 2.58
C ALA A 84 -14.37 -23.16 1.82
N LEU A 85 -14.95 -24.23 2.40
CA LEU A 85 -15.08 -25.52 1.75
C LEU A 85 -15.97 -25.50 0.50
N GLU A 86 -16.88 -24.51 0.37
CA GLU A 86 -17.63 -24.30 -0.86
C GLU A 86 -16.71 -24.00 -2.06
N LEU A 87 -15.56 -23.36 -1.82
CA LEU A 87 -14.56 -23.03 -2.84
C LEU A 87 -13.57 -24.19 -3.08
N VAL A 88 -13.24 -24.93 -2.02
CA VAL A 88 -12.20 -25.99 -2.04
C VAL A 88 -12.67 -27.21 -1.22
N PRO A 89 -13.65 -27.98 -1.72
CA PRO A 89 -14.34 -29.02 -0.95
C PRO A 89 -13.43 -30.18 -0.50
N ASN A 90 -12.28 -30.35 -1.14
CA ASN A 90 -11.33 -31.44 -0.84
C ASN A 90 -10.22 -31.03 0.13
N ALA A 91 -10.20 -29.76 0.59
CA ALA A 91 -9.17 -29.30 1.51
C ALA A 91 -9.30 -29.94 2.88
N LYS A 92 -8.18 -30.36 3.45
CA LYS A 92 -8.11 -30.87 4.84
C LYS A 92 -8.37 -29.73 5.81
N VAL A 93 -9.14 -30.00 6.86
CA VAL A 93 -9.50 -29.00 7.87
C VAL A 93 -8.71 -29.24 9.14
N TYR A 94 -8.17 -28.14 9.68
CA TYR A 94 -7.44 -28.10 10.95
C TYR A 94 -8.06 -27.09 11.91
N GLY A 95 -8.08 -27.41 13.19
CA GLY A 95 -8.52 -26.52 14.27
C GLY A 95 -7.38 -25.65 14.84
N ASP A 96 -6.14 -26.11 14.68
CA ASP A 96 -4.94 -25.48 15.17
C ASP A 96 -3.93 -25.30 14.02
N TYR A 97 -3.43 -24.09 13.84
CA TYR A 97 -2.46 -23.79 12.78
C TYR A 97 -1.13 -24.55 12.96
N ARG A 98 -0.78 -24.97 14.18
CA ARG A 98 0.44 -25.75 14.43
C ARG A 98 0.39 -27.10 13.73
N GLU A 99 -0.78 -27.73 13.69
CA GLU A 99 -0.99 -28.99 12.94
C GLU A 99 -0.79 -28.77 11.43
N VAL A 100 -1.18 -27.58 10.89
CA VAL A 100 -0.90 -27.20 9.51
C VAL A 100 0.61 -27.12 9.26
N LEU A 101 1.37 -26.55 10.21
CA LEU A 101 2.81 -26.39 10.06
C LEU A 101 3.58 -27.71 10.13
N GLU A 102 3.06 -28.71 10.86
CA GLU A 102 3.63 -30.05 10.94
C GLU A 102 3.44 -30.86 9.63
N ASP A 103 2.42 -30.54 8.85
CA ASP A 103 2.11 -31.24 7.59
C ASP A 103 3.18 -30.93 6.52
N LYS A 104 3.99 -31.93 6.20
CA LYS A 104 5.08 -31.83 5.23
C LYS A 104 4.60 -31.73 3.77
N SER A 105 3.33 -32.00 3.51
CA SER A 105 2.75 -31.84 2.17
C SER A 105 2.48 -30.37 1.82
N ILE A 106 2.49 -29.46 2.79
CA ILE A 106 2.23 -28.03 2.62
C ILE A 106 3.56 -27.29 2.35
N ASP A 107 3.64 -26.55 1.24
CA ASP A 107 4.80 -25.76 0.86
C ASP A 107 4.74 -24.34 1.46
N ALA A 108 3.55 -23.75 1.45
CA ALA A 108 3.34 -22.36 1.84
C ALA A 108 2.04 -22.19 2.63
N ILE A 109 1.98 -21.10 3.40
CA ILE A 109 0.75 -20.68 4.09
C ILE A 109 0.36 -19.27 3.67
N LEU A 110 -0.95 -19.01 3.67
CA LEU A 110 -1.54 -17.68 3.61
C LEU A 110 -2.19 -17.37 4.95
N VAL A 111 -1.76 -16.29 5.60
CA VAL A 111 -2.25 -15.84 6.90
C VAL A 111 -3.17 -14.64 6.70
N ALA A 112 -4.47 -14.79 7.06
CA ALA A 112 -5.48 -13.75 6.98
C ALA A 112 -6.35 -13.70 8.25
N THR A 113 -5.71 -13.91 9.38
CA THR A 113 -6.27 -13.88 10.74
C THR A 113 -6.37 -12.45 11.28
N PRO A 114 -6.88 -12.21 12.51
CA PRO A 114 -6.72 -10.92 13.17
C PRO A 114 -5.25 -10.54 13.36
N LEU A 115 -4.96 -9.23 13.26
CA LEU A 115 -3.61 -8.67 13.29
C LEU A 115 -2.75 -9.16 14.46
N SER A 116 -3.34 -9.26 15.66
CA SER A 116 -2.64 -9.70 16.89
C SER A 116 -2.07 -11.13 16.84
N SER A 117 -2.50 -11.94 15.87
CA SER A 117 -2.01 -13.32 15.73
C SER A 117 -0.99 -13.52 14.60
N HIS A 118 -0.77 -12.51 13.74
CA HIS A 118 0.10 -12.63 12.56
C HIS A 118 1.53 -13.01 12.94
N CYS A 119 2.14 -12.27 13.86
CA CYS A 119 3.55 -12.46 14.23
C CYS A 119 3.82 -13.90 14.69
N LYS A 120 3.03 -14.42 15.63
CA LYS A 120 3.23 -15.78 16.14
C LYS A 120 3.13 -16.83 15.05
N ILE A 121 2.07 -16.76 14.23
CA ILE A 121 1.84 -17.73 13.15
C ILE A 121 2.99 -17.67 12.11
N VAL A 122 3.42 -16.47 11.73
CA VAL A 122 4.47 -16.28 10.73
C VAL A 122 5.84 -16.76 11.23
N LEU A 123 6.20 -16.46 12.49
CA LEU A 123 7.45 -16.94 13.07
C LEU A 123 7.50 -18.46 13.15
N ASP A 124 6.42 -19.08 13.67
CA ASP A 124 6.31 -20.54 13.78
C ASP A 124 6.35 -21.20 12.37
N ALA A 125 5.75 -20.54 11.35
CA ALA A 125 5.79 -21.02 9.97
C ALA A 125 7.20 -21.01 9.37
N PHE A 126 7.96 -19.95 9.58
CA PHE A 126 9.36 -19.89 9.15
C PHE A 126 10.20 -20.95 9.85
N ASP A 127 9.98 -21.21 11.14
CA ASP A 127 10.65 -22.28 11.90
C ASP A 127 10.29 -23.68 11.35
N ALA A 128 9.05 -23.86 10.90
CA ALA A 128 8.59 -25.08 10.24
C ALA A 128 9.04 -25.20 8.76
N GLY A 129 9.80 -24.21 8.26
CA GLY A 129 10.32 -24.18 6.89
C GLY A 129 9.28 -23.85 5.82
N LYS A 130 8.15 -23.23 6.17
CA LYS A 130 7.10 -22.83 5.23
C LYS A 130 7.38 -21.48 4.61
N HIS A 131 6.94 -21.26 3.37
CA HIS A 131 6.83 -19.97 2.74
C HIS A 131 5.56 -19.27 3.23
N VAL A 132 5.57 -17.93 3.30
CA VAL A 132 4.48 -17.19 3.95
C VAL A 132 3.99 -16.04 3.07
N PHE A 133 2.67 -15.99 2.86
CA PHE A 133 1.93 -14.79 2.53
C PHE A 133 1.21 -14.31 3.79
N CYS A 134 1.48 -13.09 4.26
CA CYS A 134 0.81 -12.50 5.41
C CYS A 134 0.00 -11.27 4.97
N GLU A 135 -1.28 -11.22 5.35
CA GLU A 135 -2.08 -10.02 5.13
C GLU A 135 -1.49 -8.82 5.87
N LYS A 136 -1.76 -7.64 5.32
CA LYS A 136 -1.33 -6.35 5.90
C LYS A 136 -2.24 -5.97 7.10
N SER A 137 -1.78 -5.22 8.09
CA SER A 137 -0.39 -4.99 8.45
C SER A 137 0.23 -6.27 9.00
N ILE A 138 1.55 -6.42 8.89
CA ILE A 138 2.16 -7.73 9.19
C ILE A 138 2.23 -8.05 10.69
N GLY A 139 2.38 -7.06 11.58
CA GLY A 139 2.49 -7.26 13.03
C GLY A 139 1.69 -6.25 13.82
N PHE A 140 1.48 -6.57 15.09
CA PHE A 140 0.69 -5.80 16.04
C PHE A 140 1.52 -4.74 16.79
N THR A 141 2.84 -4.96 16.87
CA THR A 141 3.83 -4.01 17.41
C THR A 141 5.01 -3.86 16.45
N MET A 142 5.77 -2.77 16.59
CA MET A 142 6.99 -2.56 15.79
C MET A 142 8.02 -3.67 16.01
N GLU A 143 8.19 -4.11 17.24
CA GLU A 143 9.07 -5.24 17.59
C GLU A 143 8.62 -6.54 16.87
N GLU A 144 7.32 -6.83 16.81
CA GLU A 144 6.82 -7.99 16.07
C GLU A 144 7.13 -7.91 14.58
N CYS A 145 6.91 -6.75 13.95
CA CYS A 145 7.25 -6.54 12.53
C CYS A 145 8.76 -6.77 12.30
N TYR A 146 9.60 -6.23 13.18
CA TYR A 146 11.05 -6.38 13.08
C TYR A 146 11.49 -7.84 13.22
N ARG A 147 10.96 -8.56 14.21
CA ARG A 147 11.24 -9.99 14.40
C ARG A 147 10.81 -10.83 13.20
N MET A 148 9.65 -10.57 12.61
CA MET A 148 9.18 -11.26 11.42
C MET A 148 10.12 -11.02 10.23
N TYR A 149 10.54 -9.77 10.01
CA TYR A 149 11.49 -9.42 8.95
C TYR A 149 12.84 -10.09 9.17
N GLN A 150 13.41 -10.02 10.37
CA GLN A 150 14.69 -10.69 10.71
C GLN A 150 14.60 -12.20 10.52
N LYS A 151 13.51 -12.82 10.91
CA LYS A 151 13.28 -14.25 10.74
C LYS A 151 13.19 -14.65 9.25
N HIS A 152 12.46 -13.88 8.45
CA HIS A 152 12.46 -14.04 7.00
C HIS A 152 13.88 -14.01 6.43
N ARG A 153 14.67 -12.99 6.77
CA ARG A 153 16.06 -12.84 6.30
C ARG A 153 16.95 -14.01 6.71
N SER A 154 16.80 -14.51 7.93
CA SER A 154 17.64 -15.61 8.45
C SER A 154 17.28 -16.98 7.88
N THR A 155 16.01 -17.22 7.52
CA THR A 155 15.56 -18.51 6.99
C THR A 155 15.61 -18.59 5.47
N GLY A 156 15.67 -17.46 4.76
CA GLY A 156 15.61 -17.39 3.31
C GLY A 156 14.27 -17.86 2.72
N LYS A 157 13.21 -18.00 3.55
CA LYS A 157 11.88 -18.39 3.07
C LYS A 157 11.19 -17.22 2.42
N ILE A 158 10.40 -17.49 1.39
CA ILE A 158 9.59 -16.48 0.69
C ILE A 158 8.64 -15.82 1.69
N PHE A 159 8.65 -14.48 1.68
CA PHE A 159 7.77 -13.66 2.50
C PHE A 159 7.07 -12.59 1.64
N PHE A 160 5.79 -12.74 1.45
CA PHE A 160 4.94 -11.75 0.81
C PHE A 160 4.00 -11.10 1.80
N THR A 161 3.68 -9.85 1.52
CA THR A 161 2.73 -9.06 2.32
C THR A 161 1.56 -8.61 1.46
N GLY A 162 0.40 -8.38 2.06
CA GLY A 162 -0.83 -8.00 1.38
C GLY A 162 -0.83 -6.58 0.76
N GLN A 163 0.29 -6.15 0.15
CA GLN A 163 0.48 -4.82 -0.47
C GLN A 163 0.18 -4.88 -1.98
N GLN A 164 -1.07 -5.11 -2.36
CA GLN A 164 -1.48 -5.35 -3.75
C GLN A 164 -1.20 -4.18 -4.70
N ARG A 165 -1.13 -2.92 -4.20
CA ARG A 165 -0.87 -1.74 -5.02
C ARG A 165 0.51 -1.74 -5.69
N LEU A 166 1.47 -2.49 -5.13
CA LEU A 166 2.76 -2.75 -5.78
C LEU A 166 2.61 -3.45 -7.14
N PHE A 167 1.48 -4.11 -7.36
CA PHE A 167 1.15 -4.87 -8.57
C PHE A 167 0.01 -4.25 -9.38
N ASP A 168 -0.52 -3.11 -8.97
CA ASP A 168 -1.53 -2.37 -9.74
C ASP A 168 -0.84 -1.56 -10.84
N PRO A 169 -1.17 -1.80 -12.12
CA PRO A 169 -0.54 -1.09 -13.24
C PRO A 169 -0.65 0.43 -13.16
N ARG A 170 -1.73 0.97 -12.57
CA ARG A 170 -1.91 2.42 -12.38
C ARG A 170 -0.84 2.98 -11.45
N TYR A 171 -0.64 2.31 -10.32
CA TYR A 171 0.36 2.72 -9.32
C TYR A 171 1.77 2.55 -9.84
N ILE A 172 2.06 1.44 -10.52
CA ILE A 172 3.37 1.21 -11.16
C ILE A 172 3.67 2.35 -12.13
N LYS A 173 2.72 2.67 -13.01
CA LYS A 173 2.91 3.75 -14.01
C LYS A 173 3.03 5.12 -13.36
N ALA A 174 2.23 5.42 -12.33
CA ALA A 174 2.36 6.65 -11.56
C ALA A 174 3.75 6.79 -10.94
N MET A 175 4.29 5.73 -10.34
CA MET A 175 5.64 5.73 -9.76
C MET A 175 6.74 5.88 -10.82
N GLU A 176 6.60 5.25 -11.98
CA GLU A 176 7.51 5.47 -13.11
C GLU A 176 7.56 6.95 -13.50
N MET A 177 6.40 7.60 -13.62
CA MET A 177 6.30 9.03 -13.97
C MET A 177 6.92 9.91 -12.88
N ILE A 178 6.64 9.64 -11.60
CA ILE A 178 7.21 10.37 -10.46
C ILE A 178 8.73 10.24 -10.49
N HIS A 179 9.24 9.03 -10.58
CA HIS A 179 10.68 8.75 -10.54
C HIS A 179 11.44 9.24 -11.79
N ALA A 180 10.72 9.42 -12.90
CA ALA A 180 11.26 10.09 -14.11
C ALA A 180 11.27 11.62 -13.99
N GLY A 181 10.78 12.19 -12.88
CA GLY A 181 10.73 13.63 -12.67
C GLY A 181 9.63 14.36 -13.44
N THR A 182 8.60 13.63 -13.94
CA THR A 182 7.51 14.21 -14.73
C THR A 182 6.78 15.33 -13.99
N PHE A 183 6.65 15.21 -12.67
CA PHE A 183 5.96 16.18 -11.82
C PHE A 183 6.92 17.13 -11.08
N GLY A 184 8.22 17.12 -11.43
CA GLY A 184 9.25 17.89 -10.76
C GLY A 184 9.57 17.36 -9.37
N GLU A 185 9.96 18.27 -8.46
CA GLU A 185 10.24 17.93 -7.06
C GLU A 185 8.93 17.76 -6.31
N ILE A 186 8.74 16.60 -5.68
CA ILE A 186 7.56 16.32 -4.85
C ILE A 186 7.72 17.08 -3.53
N ASN A 187 6.74 17.91 -3.20
CA ASN A 187 6.77 18.77 -2.03
C ASN A 187 5.62 18.53 -1.03
N ALA A 188 4.59 17.78 -1.42
CA ALA A 188 3.53 17.37 -0.51
C ALA A 188 2.85 16.07 -1.00
N ILE A 189 2.40 15.25 -0.04
CA ILE A 189 1.56 14.08 -0.29
C ILE A 189 0.34 14.18 0.63
N ARG A 190 -0.85 14.06 0.06
CA ARG A 190 -2.09 13.97 0.82
C ARG A 190 -2.71 12.62 0.57
N THR A 191 -3.05 11.92 1.64
CA THR A 191 -3.70 10.62 1.54
C THR A 191 -4.91 10.56 2.46
N PHE A 192 -5.95 9.89 1.98
CA PHE A 192 -7.14 9.71 2.78
C PHE A 192 -7.87 8.43 2.41
N TRP A 193 -8.60 7.90 3.40
CA TRP A 193 -9.50 6.79 3.16
C TRP A 193 -10.76 6.94 4.01
N ASN A 194 -11.73 7.63 3.46
CA ASN A 194 -13.02 7.88 4.10
C ASN A 194 -14.03 6.79 3.74
N ARG A 195 -14.80 6.35 4.71
CA ARG A 195 -15.86 5.35 4.54
C ARG A 195 -17.11 5.78 5.31
N ASN A 196 -18.23 5.17 4.96
CA ASN A 196 -19.46 5.31 5.74
C ASN A 196 -19.94 3.91 6.12
N GLY A 197 -19.58 3.50 7.33
CA GLY A 197 -19.93 2.18 7.86
C GLY A 197 -19.25 1.90 9.19
N ASP A 198 -19.95 1.21 10.06
CA ASP A 198 -19.51 0.91 11.43
C ASP A 198 -18.53 -0.27 11.52
N TRP A 199 -18.36 -1.04 10.44
CA TRP A 199 -17.59 -2.29 10.38
C TRP A 199 -18.11 -3.42 11.27
N ARG A 200 -19.17 -3.17 12.02
CA ARG A 200 -19.77 -4.15 12.91
C ARG A 200 -20.53 -5.22 12.11
N ARG A 201 -20.38 -6.44 12.54
CA ARG A 201 -21.09 -7.60 12.00
C ARG A 201 -22.04 -8.15 13.04
N SER A 202 -23.15 -8.69 12.58
CA SER A 202 -24.06 -9.46 13.45
C SER A 202 -23.33 -10.65 14.04
N VAL A 203 -23.56 -10.90 15.32
CA VAL A 203 -23.01 -12.04 16.04
C VAL A 203 -24.11 -12.99 16.46
N PRO A 204 -23.94 -14.32 16.27
CA PRO A 204 -24.92 -15.31 16.68
C PRO A 204 -25.15 -15.35 18.20
N SER A 205 -24.16 -14.97 18.99
CA SER A 205 -24.23 -14.89 20.45
C SER A 205 -23.20 -13.91 21.00
N PRO A 206 -23.45 -13.26 22.15
CA PRO A 206 -22.59 -12.22 22.72
C PRO A 206 -21.14 -12.64 22.98
N ASN A 207 -20.89 -13.91 23.30
CA ASN A 207 -19.53 -14.42 23.51
C ASN A 207 -18.66 -14.47 22.25
N LEU A 208 -19.27 -14.35 21.07
CA LEU A 208 -18.57 -14.29 19.78
C LEU A 208 -18.27 -12.85 19.32
N GLU A 209 -18.69 -11.84 20.09
CA GLU A 209 -18.53 -10.44 19.73
C GLU A 209 -17.07 -10.09 19.40
N ARG A 210 -16.14 -10.41 20.29
CA ARG A 210 -14.71 -10.08 20.10
C ARG A 210 -14.05 -10.92 19.02
N LEU A 211 -14.53 -12.13 18.78
CA LEU A 211 -14.04 -13.00 17.72
C LEU A 211 -14.46 -12.51 16.33
N ILE A 212 -15.72 -12.10 16.17
CA ILE A 212 -16.27 -11.71 14.86
C ILE A 212 -15.97 -10.25 14.57
N ASN A 213 -16.09 -9.38 15.57
CA ASN A 213 -15.90 -7.94 15.48
C ASN A 213 -14.50 -7.47 15.97
N TRP A 214 -13.50 -8.33 15.89
CA TRP A 214 -12.15 -8.09 16.40
C TRP A 214 -11.53 -6.73 15.95
N ARG A 215 -11.89 -6.24 14.76
CA ARG A 215 -11.43 -4.94 14.23
C ARG A 215 -11.85 -3.75 15.08
N LEU A 216 -12.86 -3.89 15.90
CA LEU A 216 -13.40 -2.83 16.74
C LEU A 216 -12.69 -2.74 18.10
N TYR A 217 -11.74 -3.64 18.37
CA TYR A 217 -11.09 -3.76 19.68
C TYR A 217 -9.57 -3.65 19.58
N LYS A 218 -8.99 -2.75 20.40
CA LYS A 218 -7.53 -2.48 20.48
C LYS A 218 -6.70 -3.73 20.82
N GLU A 219 -7.31 -4.72 21.43
CA GLU A 219 -6.70 -6.02 21.72
C GLU A 219 -6.27 -6.76 20.45
N PHE A 220 -6.97 -6.57 19.33
CA PHE A 220 -6.77 -7.34 18.09
C PHE A 220 -6.37 -6.49 16.89
N SER A 221 -6.63 -5.18 16.94
CA SER A 221 -6.40 -4.24 15.84
C SER A 221 -5.94 -2.88 16.37
N LYS A 222 -5.23 -2.12 15.55
CA LYS A 222 -4.92 -0.71 15.80
C LYS A 222 -5.87 0.23 15.01
N GLY A 223 -7.06 -0.27 14.67
CA GLY A 223 -8.10 0.50 14.01
C GLY A 223 -7.69 1.04 12.65
N LEU A 224 -8.09 2.26 12.32
CA LEU A 224 -7.93 2.88 11.00
C LEU A 224 -6.48 2.90 10.51
N MET A 225 -5.52 2.99 11.42
CA MET A 225 -4.10 3.02 11.05
C MET A 225 -3.67 1.70 10.41
N THR A 226 -3.93 0.56 11.03
CA THR A 226 -3.51 -0.75 10.50
C THR A 226 -4.48 -1.31 9.47
N GLU A 227 -5.77 -0.95 9.55
CA GLU A 227 -6.76 -1.45 8.61
C GLU A 227 -6.76 -0.69 7.26
N LEU A 228 -6.48 0.62 7.26
CA LEU A 228 -6.55 1.47 6.08
C LEU A 228 -5.23 2.16 5.73
N ALA A 229 -4.60 2.89 6.68
CA ALA A 229 -3.44 3.73 6.39
C ALA A 229 -2.24 2.98 5.78
N CYS A 230 -2.13 1.69 6.05
CA CYS A 230 -1.02 0.85 5.58
C CYS A 230 -0.78 0.97 4.07
N HIS A 231 -1.83 1.04 3.28
CA HIS A 231 -1.72 1.19 1.83
C HIS A 231 -1.23 2.59 1.42
N GLN A 232 -1.79 3.64 2.04
CA GLN A 232 -1.46 5.03 1.71
C GLN A 232 -0.04 5.38 2.12
N LEU A 233 0.38 4.96 3.31
CA LEU A 233 1.72 5.21 3.83
C LEU A 233 2.79 4.49 3.00
N GLN A 234 2.49 3.28 2.53
CA GLN A 234 3.33 2.55 1.60
C GLN A 234 3.51 3.33 0.29
N ILE A 235 2.42 3.84 -0.31
CA ILE A 235 2.47 4.59 -1.57
C ILE A 235 3.29 5.88 -1.42
N GLY A 236 3.12 6.61 -0.31
CA GLY A 236 3.88 7.83 -0.07
C GLY A 236 5.38 7.57 0.07
N SER A 237 5.77 6.52 0.81
CA SER A 237 7.17 6.12 0.95
C SER A 237 7.76 5.62 -0.37
N TRP A 238 7.00 4.90 -1.18
CA TRP A 238 7.42 4.45 -2.51
C TRP A 238 7.62 5.62 -3.47
N ALA A 239 6.72 6.60 -3.47
CA ALA A 239 6.82 7.79 -4.30
C ALA A 239 8.09 8.59 -4.03
N LEU A 240 8.42 8.80 -2.75
CA LEU A 240 9.61 9.56 -2.34
C LEU A 240 10.88 8.71 -2.27
N ARG A 241 10.76 7.37 -2.29
CA ARG A 241 11.87 6.45 -1.99
C ARG A 241 12.53 6.76 -0.65
N LYS A 242 11.74 7.17 0.33
CA LYS A 242 12.19 7.59 1.66
C LYS A 242 11.21 7.10 2.73
N ILE A 243 11.70 7.02 3.95
CA ILE A 243 10.89 6.76 5.13
C ILE A 243 10.75 8.07 5.90
N PRO A 244 9.54 8.43 6.37
CA PRO A 244 9.36 9.60 7.21
C PRO A 244 10.21 9.52 8.48
N GLU A 245 10.80 10.65 8.86
CA GLU A 245 11.61 10.78 10.07
C GLU A 245 10.75 10.81 11.33
N LYS A 246 9.57 11.44 11.25
CA LYS A 246 8.70 11.68 12.40
C LYS A 246 7.24 11.76 12.00
N VAL A 247 6.37 11.56 13.00
CA VAL A 247 4.92 11.65 12.86
C VAL A 247 4.28 12.31 14.07
N MET A 248 3.19 13.03 13.86
CA MET A 248 2.25 13.50 14.86
C MET A 248 0.82 13.31 14.37
N GLY A 249 -0.15 13.28 15.28
CA GLY A 249 -1.54 13.15 14.87
C GLY A 249 -2.52 13.23 16.04
N HIS A 250 -3.81 13.09 15.68
CA HIS A 250 -4.92 13.02 16.62
C HIS A 250 -5.90 11.94 16.18
N GLY A 251 -6.46 11.23 17.15
CA GLY A 251 -7.48 10.20 16.93
C GLY A 251 -8.58 10.27 17.99
N ALA A 252 -9.82 10.01 17.57
CA ALA A 252 -10.96 10.03 18.49
C ALA A 252 -12.07 9.06 18.03
N ILE A 253 -12.97 8.70 18.97
CA ILE A 253 -14.26 8.09 18.68
C ILE A 253 -15.29 9.22 18.69
N THR A 254 -15.62 9.72 17.50
CA THR A 254 -16.47 10.90 17.36
C THR A 254 -17.94 10.56 17.10
N TYR A 255 -18.20 9.48 16.37
CA TYR A 255 -19.54 9.12 15.92
C TYR A 255 -19.99 7.71 16.37
N TRP A 256 -19.22 6.65 16.12
CA TRP A 256 -19.60 5.26 16.41
C TRP A 256 -19.39 4.90 17.88
N LYS A 257 -20.30 5.35 18.76
CA LYS A 257 -20.26 5.08 20.21
C LYS A 257 -20.96 3.75 20.56
N ASP A 258 -20.53 2.67 19.93
CA ASP A 258 -21.16 1.35 19.95
C ASP A 258 -20.40 0.31 20.80
N GLY A 259 -19.52 0.78 21.69
CA GLY A 259 -18.69 -0.07 22.56
C GLY A 259 -17.35 -0.48 21.96
N ARG A 260 -16.99 0.07 20.78
CA ARG A 260 -15.60 -0.05 20.25
C ARG A 260 -14.63 0.74 21.10
N ASP A 261 -13.37 0.36 21.05
CA ASP A 261 -12.28 1.13 21.65
C ASP A 261 -11.24 1.64 20.64
N VAL A 262 -11.37 1.26 19.35
CA VAL A 262 -10.58 1.82 18.27
C VAL A 262 -11.18 3.13 17.74
N TYR A 263 -10.34 4.04 17.27
CA TYR A 263 -10.77 5.33 16.71
C TYR A 263 -11.60 5.17 15.45
N ASP A 264 -12.59 6.02 15.26
CA ASP A 264 -13.42 6.14 14.05
C ASP A 264 -13.06 7.36 13.19
N ASN A 265 -12.16 8.19 13.71
CA ASN A 265 -11.64 9.41 13.08
C ASN A 265 -10.17 9.58 13.48
N VAL A 266 -9.28 9.67 12.49
CA VAL A 266 -7.84 9.86 12.69
C VAL A 266 -7.28 10.84 11.68
N SER A 267 -6.27 11.61 12.10
CA SER A 267 -5.48 12.48 11.23
C SER A 267 -4.02 12.42 11.68
N CYS A 268 -3.11 12.14 10.73
CA CYS A 268 -1.67 12.07 10.97
C CYS A 268 -0.91 12.92 9.97
N VAL A 269 0.21 13.50 10.42
CA VAL A 269 1.20 14.18 9.59
C VAL A 269 2.55 13.52 9.78
N TYR A 270 3.05 12.92 8.72
CA TYR A 270 4.40 12.36 8.61
C TYR A 270 5.32 13.37 7.93
N VAL A 271 6.52 13.55 8.45
CA VAL A 271 7.49 14.51 7.92
C VAL A 271 8.78 13.78 7.57
N PHE A 272 9.26 14.01 6.34
CA PHE A 272 10.51 13.46 5.82
C PHE A 272 11.70 14.38 6.18
N ASP A 273 12.92 13.89 5.97
CA ASP A 273 14.17 14.57 6.31
C ASP A 273 14.38 15.90 5.57
N ASP A 274 13.80 16.03 4.36
CA ASP A 274 13.83 17.24 3.53
C ASP A 274 12.68 18.21 3.80
N GLY A 275 11.83 17.91 4.80
CA GLY A 275 10.67 18.71 5.17
C GLY A 275 9.41 18.43 4.36
N VAL A 276 9.46 17.57 3.36
CA VAL A 276 8.24 17.07 2.67
C VAL A 276 7.31 16.45 3.69
N LYS A 277 6.02 16.75 3.59
CA LYS A 277 4.99 16.20 4.46
C LYS A 277 4.07 15.24 3.71
N MET A 278 3.70 14.15 4.38
CA MET A 278 2.62 13.26 3.99
C MET A 278 1.54 13.28 5.05
N THR A 279 0.29 13.54 4.66
CA THR A 279 -0.85 13.44 5.57
C THR A 279 -1.62 12.15 5.33
N PHE A 280 -2.21 11.62 6.39
CA PHE A 280 -3.23 10.58 6.30
C PHE A 280 -4.43 10.97 7.14
N ASP A 281 -5.59 11.04 6.50
CA ASP A 281 -6.88 11.33 7.13
C ASP A 281 -7.86 10.19 6.87
N SER A 282 -8.60 9.79 7.90
CA SER A 282 -9.64 8.78 7.75
C SER A 282 -10.78 9.00 8.73
N VAL A 283 -11.98 9.02 8.19
CA VAL A 283 -13.23 9.00 8.94
C VAL A 283 -14.14 7.90 8.39
N ILE A 284 -14.81 7.14 9.28
CA ILE A 284 -15.69 6.06 8.86
C ILE A 284 -17.18 6.36 9.08
N SER A 285 -17.53 7.59 9.35
CA SER A 285 -18.90 8.12 9.42
C SER A 285 -19.32 8.93 8.19
N ASN A 286 -18.39 9.16 7.24
CA ASN A 286 -18.63 9.89 6.00
C ASN A 286 -17.69 9.39 4.90
N LYS A 287 -18.22 9.09 3.72
CA LYS A 287 -17.44 8.56 2.59
C LYS A 287 -17.01 9.60 1.56
N PHE A 288 -17.20 10.90 1.85
CA PHE A 288 -16.85 11.96 0.91
C PHE A 288 -15.35 11.88 0.55
N TYR A 289 -15.00 12.10 -0.70
CA TYR A 289 -13.70 11.83 -1.33
C TYR A 289 -13.29 10.35 -1.39
N GLY A 290 -13.84 9.46 -0.57
CA GLY A 290 -13.52 8.04 -0.58
C GLY A 290 -12.05 7.75 -0.25
N LEU A 291 -11.32 7.21 -1.20
CA LEU A 291 -9.93 6.78 -1.12
C LEU A 291 -9.12 7.48 -2.20
N GLU A 292 -7.99 8.10 -1.84
CA GLU A 292 -7.04 8.68 -2.79
C GLU A 292 -5.67 8.94 -2.16
N GLU A 293 -4.67 9.02 -3.03
CA GLU A 293 -3.35 9.61 -2.78
C GLU A 293 -3.12 10.74 -3.80
N GLN A 294 -2.86 11.94 -3.30
CA GLN A 294 -2.49 13.12 -4.09
C GLN A 294 -0.99 13.38 -3.89
N ILE A 295 -0.19 13.03 -4.89
CA ILE A 295 1.27 13.23 -4.86
C ILE A 295 1.57 14.47 -5.68
N MET A 296 1.99 15.53 -4.99
CA MET A 296 2.04 16.90 -5.50
C MET A 296 3.50 17.34 -5.68
N GLY A 297 3.88 17.60 -6.92
CA GLY A 297 5.16 18.21 -7.27
C GLY A 297 4.97 19.62 -7.82
N ASN A 298 6.07 20.36 -7.98
CA ASN A 298 6.05 21.74 -8.49
C ASN A 298 5.69 21.86 -9.98
N LEU A 299 5.68 20.76 -10.74
CA LEU A 299 5.28 20.73 -12.15
C LEU A 299 3.95 19.99 -12.38
N GLY A 300 3.39 19.36 -11.35
CA GLY A 300 2.13 18.65 -11.50
C GLY A 300 1.80 17.75 -10.32
N THR A 301 0.60 17.17 -10.37
CA THR A 301 0.04 16.27 -9.35
C THR A 301 -0.38 14.97 -9.99
N VAL A 302 -0.21 13.85 -9.29
CA VAL A 302 -0.74 12.55 -9.70
C VAL A 302 -1.66 11.97 -8.62
N GLU A 303 -2.80 11.42 -9.05
CA GLU A 303 -3.81 10.71 -8.25
C GLU A 303 -3.91 9.25 -8.73
N PRO A 304 -3.09 8.34 -8.18
CA PRO A 304 -2.99 6.97 -8.69
C PRO A 304 -4.30 6.17 -8.59
N GLU A 305 -5.09 6.32 -7.52
CA GLU A 305 -6.35 5.59 -7.37
C GLU A 305 -7.38 6.03 -8.42
N LYS A 306 -7.48 7.32 -8.71
CA LYS A 306 -8.30 7.82 -9.83
C LYS A 306 -7.68 7.51 -11.19
N GLY A 307 -6.39 7.18 -11.22
CA GLY A 307 -5.63 6.94 -12.44
C GLY A 307 -5.45 8.21 -13.28
N LYS A 308 -5.29 9.38 -12.63
CA LYS A 308 -5.18 10.68 -13.27
C LYS A 308 -3.94 11.45 -12.85
N TYR A 309 -3.50 12.35 -13.73
CA TYR A 309 -2.47 13.33 -13.40
C TYR A 309 -2.84 14.70 -14.00
N TYR A 310 -2.21 15.73 -13.45
CA TYR A 310 -2.48 17.13 -13.74
C TYR A 310 -1.16 17.87 -13.83
N PHE A 311 -0.94 18.68 -14.86
CA PHE A 311 0.21 19.56 -14.92
C PHE A 311 -0.10 20.91 -14.30
N GLU A 312 0.87 21.44 -13.57
CA GLU A 312 0.85 22.81 -13.06
C GLU A 312 1.36 23.79 -14.10
N ASN A 313 0.83 25.00 -14.05
CA ASN A 313 1.44 26.13 -14.73
C ASN A 313 2.63 26.61 -13.88
N VAL A 314 3.79 26.73 -14.50
CA VAL A 314 4.97 27.28 -13.81
C VAL A 314 4.64 28.70 -13.38
N ALA A 315 4.80 28.99 -12.08
CA ALA A 315 4.60 30.34 -11.55
C ALA A 315 5.50 31.32 -12.32
N PRO A 316 4.98 32.49 -12.73
CA PRO A 316 5.80 33.47 -13.42
C PRO A 316 6.98 33.92 -12.56
N ALA A 317 8.11 34.25 -13.20
CA ALA A 317 9.28 34.72 -12.49
C ALA A 317 8.94 35.96 -11.64
N PRO A 318 9.51 36.12 -10.43
CA PRO A 318 9.24 37.28 -9.56
C PRO A 318 9.39 38.64 -10.25
N ALA A 319 10.41 38.78 -11.13
CA ALA A 319 10.61 39.99 -11.92
C ALA A 319 9.45 40.28 -12.89
N PHE A 320 8.82 39.25 -13.45
CA PHE A 320 7.64 39.41 -14.31
C PHE A 320 6.42 39.85 -13.48
N LEU A 321 6.20 39.27 -12.32
CA LEU A 321 5.15 39.70 -11.39
C LEU A 321 5.31 41.15 -10.95
N GLN A 322 6.54 41.54 -10.64
CA GLN A 322 6.84 42.95 -10.29
C GLN A 322 6.55 43.90 -11.47
N MET A 323 6.94 43.51 -12.68
CA MET A 323 6.64 44.31 -13.89
C MET A 323 5.12 44.45 -14.12
N VAL A 324 4.36 43.39 -13.93
CA VAL A 324 2.89 43.43 -14.04
C VAL A 324 2.29 44.33 -12.95
N ASN A 325 2.73 44.20 -11.72
CA ASN A 325 2.30 45.06 -10.61
C ASN A 325 2.63 46.51 -10.85
N ASP A 326 3.84 46.83 -11.36
CA ASP A 326 4.27 48.19 -11.68
C ASP A 326 3.46 48.79 -12.84
N TRP A 327 3.05 47.95 -13.79
CA TRP A 327 2.17 48.37 -14.89
C TRP A 327 0.72 48.60 -14.40
N GLU A 328 0.17 47.73 -13.60
CA GLU A 328 -1.15 47.87 -12.99
C GLU A 328 -1.23 49.12 -12.10
N ASN A 329 -0.20 49.38 -11.29
CA ASN A 329 -0.11 50.58 -10.48
C ASN A 329 -0.06 51.89 -11.30
N LYS A 330 0.37 51.82 -12.56
CA LYS A 330 0.38 53.00 -13.47
C LYS A 330 -0.95 53.20 -14.19
N VAL A 331 -1.77 52.12 -14.33
CA VAL A 331 -3.03 52.15 -15.07
C VAL A 331 -4.21 52.39 -14.12
N PHE A 332 -4.10 51.96 -12.88
CA PHE A 332 -5.16 52.08 -11.89
C PHE A 332 -4.71 52.97 -10.71
N ASP A 333 -5.40 54.05 -10.45
CA ASP A 333 -5.14 54.97 -9.31
C ASP A 333 -5.44 54.32 -7.92
N SER A 334 -5.62 53.03 -7.86
CA SER A 334 -5.82 52.26 -6.63
C SER A 334 -4.81 51.08 -6.60
N LEU A 335 -4.42 50.72 -5.37
CA LEU A 335 -3.61 49.51 -5.16
C LEU A 335 -4.22 48.33 -5.93
N PRO A 336 -3.42 47.59 -6.71
CA PRO A 336 -3.91 46.44 -7.46
C PRO A 336 -4.52 45.46 -6.47
N PHE A 337 -5.81 45.20 -6.62
CA PHE A 337 -6.57 44.32 -5.73
C PHE A 337 -6.23 42.87 -5.94
N ALA A 338 -5.54 42.57 -7.02
CA ALA A 338 -5.21 41.24 -7.41
C ALA A 338 -3.77 41.16 -7.88
N GLY A 339 -2.86 41.04 -6.93
CA GLY A 339 -1.72 40.21 -7.26
C GLY A 339 -2.21 38.81 -7.61
N THR A 340 -1.46 38.05 -8.39
CA THR A 340 -1.76 36.65 -8.80
C THR A 340 -2.16 35.72 -7.66
N SER A 341 -1.89 36.07 -6.39
CA SER A 341 -2.29 35.35 -5.19
C SER A 341 -3.79 35.49 -4.81
N TRP A 342 -4.51 36.43 -5.43
CA TRP A 342 -5.93 36.72 -5.15
C TRP A 342 -6.87 36.38 -6.31
N ALA A 343 -6.32 36.01 -7.47
CA ALA A 343 -7.15 35.41 -8.50
C ALA A 343 -7.77 34.15 -7.88
N PRO A 344 -9.12 34.01 -7.87
CA PRO A 344 -9.71 32.81 -7.35
C PRO A 344 -9.34 31.65 -8.28
N GLU A 345 -8.26 30.97 -7.98
CA GLU A 345 -7.91 29.66 -8.55
C GLU A 345 -8.91 28.58 -8.12
N THR A 346 -10.11 29.01 -7.73
CA THR A 346 -11.16 28.15 -7.19
C THR A 346 -11.85 27.30 -8.23
N ALA A 347 -11.69 27.60 -9.52
CA ALA A 347 -12.11 26.74 -10.58
C ALA A 347 -10.88 26.10 -11.24
N ASN A 348 -10.37 25.03 -10.66
CA ASN A 348 -9.46 24.16 -11.36
C ASN A 348 -10.23 23.47 -12.50
N GLU A 349 -10.28 24.11 -13.66
CA GLU A 349 -10.89 23.57 -14.89
C GLU A 349 -10.07 22.40 -15.46
N ASN A 350 -8.93 22.09 -14.84
CA ASN A 350 -8.08 21.00 -15.27
C ASN A 350 -8.76 19.66 -14.93
N THR A 351 -9.30 18.99 -15.93
CA THR A 351 -9.97 17.70 -15.79
C THR A 351 -9.00 16.53 -15.59
N GLY A 352 -7.68 16.80 -15.69
CA GLY A 352 -6.61 15.81 -15.63
C GLY A 352 -6.57 14.87 -16.85
N GLU A 353 -5.42 14.22 -17.02
CA GLU A 353 -5.19 13.19 -18.01
C GLU A 353 -5.11 11.82 -17.36
N PHE A 354 -5.45 10.75 -18.09
CA PHE A 354 -5.36 9.40 -17.57
C PHE A 354 -3.91 8.88 -17.60
N ILE A 355 -3.49 8.26 -16.51
CA ILE A 355 -2.17 7.60 -16.37
C ILE A 355 -2.07 6.44 -17.38
N ILE A 356 -3.15 5.68 -17.52
CA ILE A 356 -3.33 4.59 -18.48
C ILE A 356 -4.68 4.84 -19.19
N GLY A 357 -4.72 4.68 -20.51
CA GLY A 357 -5.90 5.01 -21.33
C GLY A 357 -7.19 4.27 -20.95
N GLU A 358 -7.07 3.04 -20.42
CA GLU A 358 -8.21 2.30 -19.88
C GLU A 358 -7.94 1.90 -18.43
N ARG A 359 -8.94 2.07 -17.56
CA ARG A 359 -8.84 1.65 -16.15
C ARG A 359 -8.75 0.13 -16.07
N PRO A 360 -7.67 -0.44 -15.50
CA PRO A 360 -7.58 -1.87 -15.27
C PRO A 360 -8.74 -2.36 -14.39
N LYS A 361 -9.27 -3.54 -14.68
CA LYS A 361 -10.32 -4.17 -13.85
C LYS A 361 -9.78 -4.74 -12.53
N SER A 362 -8.46 -4.85 -12.38
CA SER A 362 -7.77 -5.40 -11.21
C SER A 362 -7.20 -4.28 -10.35
N ASP A 363 -7.22 -4.48 -9.04
CA ASP A 363 -6.53 -3.65 -8.02
C ASP A 363 -5.11 -4.18 -7.70
N GLY A 364 -4.57 -5.06 -8.55
CA GLY A 364 -3.27 -5.71 -8.36
C GLY A 364 -3.33 -7.00 -7.51
N THR A 365 -4.45 -7.34 -6.88
CA THR A 365 -4.54 -8.51 -5.98
C THR A 365 -4.22 -9.83 -6.70
N SER A 366 -4.77 -10.07 -7.89
CA SER A 366 -4.48 -11.31 -8.63
C SER A 366 -3.00 -11.41 -8.99
N LEU A 367 -2.40 -10.32 -9.47
CA LEU A 367 -0.99 -10.27 -9.85
C LEU A 367 -0.05 -10.47 -8.65
N LEU A 368 -0.40 -9.89 -7.49
CA LEU A 368 0.33 -10.13 -6.24
C LEU A 368 0.33 -11.61 -5.85
N LEU A 369 -0.84 -12.27 -5.92
CA LEU A 369 -0.97 -13.68 -5.57
C LEU A 369 -0.26 -14.59 -6.58
N GLU A 370 -0.34 -14.28 -7.88
CA GLU A 370 0.40 -14.98 -8.92
C GLU A 370 1.92 -14.87 -8.70
N ALA A 371 2.41 -13.67 -8.37
CA ALA A 371 3.81 -13.45 -8.05
C ALA A 371 4.27 -14.22 -6.80
N PHE A 372 3.42 -14.30 -5.76
CA PHE A 372 3.70 -15.12 -4.59
C PHE A 372 3.86 -16.60 -4.95
N VAL A 373 2.92 -17.13 -5.71
CA VAL A 373 2.93 -18.52 -6.15
C VAL A 373 4.19 -18.82 -6.97
N GLU A 374 4.52 -17.95 -7.91
CA GLU A 374 5.72 -18.09 -8.73
C GLU A 374 7.00 -18.02 -7.90
N ALA A 375 7.06 -17.11 -6.91
CA ALA A 375 8.19 -17.03 -5.99
C ALA A 375 8.38 -18.32 -5.18
N VAL A 376 7.28 -18.93 -4.72
CA VAL A 376 7.32 -20.22 -4.00
C VAL A 376 7.83 -21.33 -4.89
N ILE A 377 7.35 -21.45 -6.15
CA ILE A 377 7.76 -22.49 -7.09
C ILE A 377 9.24 -22.31 -7.49
N THR A 378 9.65 -21.09 -7.76
CA THR A 378 11.02 -20.78 -8.20
C THR A 378 12.02 -20.63 -7.07
N GLN A 379 11.56 -20.59 -5.82
CA GLN A 379 12.37 -20.34 -4.61
C GLN A 379 13.13 -18.99 -4.69
N LYS A 380 12.57 -17.99 -5.39
CA LYS A 380 13.17 -16.66 -5.55
C LYS A 380 12.30 -15.61 -4.90
N GLN A 381 12.82 -14.97 -3.84
CA GLN A 381 12.19 -13.82 -3.23
C GLN A 381 12.35 -12.60 -4.14
N PRO A 382 11.26 -11.96 -4.59
CA PRO A 382 11.37 -10.67 -5.25
C PRO A 382 11.89 -9.60 -4.29
N GLU A 383 12.71 -8.70 -4.82
CA GLU A 383 13.23 -7.59 -4.05
C GLU A 383 12.11 -6.67 -3.52
N ARG A 384 12.33 -6.08 -2.36
CA ARG A 384 11.52 -5.02 -1.74
C ARG A 384 10.13 -5.42 -1.21
N ILE A 385 9.51 -6.54 -1.61
CA ILE A 385 8.13 -6.87 -1.19
C ILE A 385 8.03 -7.02 0.34
N ALA A 386 8.97 -7.69 0.95
CA ALA A 386 9.02 -7.83 2.41
C ALA A 386 9.31 -6.48 3.09
N GLU A 387 10.25 -5.71 2.54
CA GLU A 387 10.63 -4.39 3.02
C GLU A 387 9.49 -3.37 2.92
N GLU A 388 8.75 -3.36 1.81
CA GLU A 388 7.57 -2.51 1.62
C GLU A 388 6.49 -2.82 2.66
N GLY A 389 6.18 -4.10 2.88
CA GLY A 389 5.23 -4.51 3.90
C GLY A 389 5.70 -4.21 5.33
N TYR A 390 7.00 -4.36 5.57
CA TYR A 390 7.63 -4.01 6.84
C TYR A 390 7.45 -2.52 7.14
N TYR A 391 7.93 -1.62 6.28
CA TYR A 391 7.85 -0.18 6.53
C TYR A 391 6.42 0.34 6.52
N ALA A 392 5.55 -0.15 5.66
CA ALA A 392 4.13 0.20 5.69
C ALA A 392 3.50 -0.10 7.05
N SER A 393 3.82 -1.25 7.63
CA SER A 393 3.33 -1.64 8.95
C SER A 393 3.96 -0.82 10.08
N MET A 394 5.28 -0.59 10.00
CA MET A 394 6.00 0.23 10.98
C MET A 394 5.44 1.66 11.05
N LEU A 395 5.18 2.28 9.90
CA LEU A 395 4.62 3.63 9.83
C LEU A 395 3.19 3.70 10.40
N CYS A 396 2.38 2.67 10.16
CA CYS A 396 1.04 2.58 10.77
C CYS A 396 1.11 2.50 12.29
N LEU A 397 2.02 1.68 12.81
CA LEU A 397 2.18 1.46 14.25
C LEU A 397 2.75 2.70 14.94
N LEU A 398 3.76 3.35 14.33
CA LEU A 398 4.31 4.61 14.82
C LEU A 398 3.25 5.73 14.82
N GLY A 399 2.45 5.83 13.74
CA GLY A 399 1.33 6.75 13.67
C GLY A 399 0.28 6.46 14.74
N HIS A 400 -0.11 5.21 14.92
CA HIS A 400 -1.04 4.84 15.99
C HIS A 400 -0.50 5.20 17.38
N GLN A 401 0.77 4.95 17.64
CA GLN A 401 1.41 5.32 18.91
C GLN A 401 1.39 6.85 19.12
N ALA A 402 1.63 7.64 18.05
CA ALA A 402 1.56 9.09 18.13
C ALA A 402 0.14 9.60 18.46
N LEU A 403 -0.91 8.90 17.96
CA LEU A 403 -2.30 9.20 18.33
C LEU A 403 -2.59 8.89 19.80
N GLU A 404 -2.10 7.76 20.32
CA GLU A 404 -2.34 7.35 21.71
C GLU A 404 -1.57 8.22 22.73
N GLU A 405 -0.34 8.65 22.37
CA GLU A 405 0.51 9.45 23.23
C GLU A 405 0.32 10.96 23.06
N GLU A 406 -0.47 11.39 22.07
CA GLU A 406 -0.76 12.79 21.73
C GLU A 406 0.51 13.66 21.60
N ARG A 407 1.58 13.09 21.03
CA ARG A 407 2.87 13.77 20.82
C ARG A 407 3.54 13.39 19.51
N MET A 408 4.52 14.20 19.12
CA MET A 408 5.40 13.87 18.01
C MET A 408 6.32 12.71 18.38
N LEU A 409 6.39 11.70 17.50
CA LEU A 409 7.30 10.56 17.60
C LEU A 409 8.25 10.53 16.42
N TYR A 410 9.50 10.09 16.69
CA TYR A 410 10.51 9.86 15.66
C TYR A 410 10.57 8.38 15.30
N PHE A 411 10.91 8.08 14.06
CA PHE A 411 11.12 6.69 13.64
C PHE A 411 12.38 6.15 14.35
N PRO A 412 12.28 5.06 15.12
CA PRO A 412 13.40 4.54 15.91
C PRO A 412 14.51 3.98 15.02
N ASP A 413 15.77 4.36 15.32
CA ASP A 413 16.93 3.95 14.50
C ASP A 413 17.16 2.44 14.52
N GLU A 414 16.87 1.77 15.64
CA GLU A 414 17.02 0.32 15.79
C GLU A 414 16.12 -0.51 14.86
N TYR A 415 15.06 0.09 14.31
CA TYR A 415 14.16 -0.55 13.35
C TYR A 415 14.44 -0.15 11.90
N LYS A 416 15.45 0.65 11.65
CA LYS A 416 15.87 0.95 10.28
C LYS A 416 16.53 -0.28 9.65
N ILE A 417 16.06 -0.66 8.48
CA ILE A 417 16.63 -1.74 7.67
C ILE A 417 17.22 -1.15 6.39
N ASP A 418 18.15 -1.86 5.78
CA ASP A 418 18.79 -1.46 4.53
C ASP A 418 17.82 -1.62 3.34
N TYR A 419 16.91 -0.67 3.22
CA TYR A 419 15.84 -0.67 2.21
C TYR A 419 16.20 0.20 0.99
N LEU A 420 16.96 1.26 1.21
CA LEU A 420 17.17 2.31 0.21
C LEU A 420 18.45 2.12 -0.61
N ASN A 421 19.42 1.32 -0.13
CA ASN A 421 20.71 1.14 -0.80
C ASN A 421 20.65 0.26 -2.06
N HIS A 422 19.55 -0.46 -2.30
CA HIS A 422 19.31 -1.18 -3.56
C HIS A 422 18.78 -0.29 -4.71
N GLN A 423 18.76 1.04 -4.53
CA GLN A 423 18.21 1.98 -5.51
C GLN A 423 19.17 2.37 -6.66
N SER A 424 20.36 1.82 -6.72
CA SER A 424 21.22 2.00 -7.89
C SER A 424 20.81 1.09 -9.04
N VAL A 425 19.61 1.25 -9.57
CA VAL A 425 19.38 0.91 -10.97
C VAL A 425 20.13 1.96 -11.78
N LYS A 426 21.31 1.58 -12.24
CA LYS A 426 22.02 2.34 -13.28
C LYS A 426 21.05 2.55 -14.41
N THR A 427 20.63 3.78 -14.63
CA THR A 427 20.08 4.19 -15.93
C THR A 427 21.09 3.74 -16.98
N PRO A 428 20.70 3.03 -18.05
CA PRO A 428 21.59 2.77 -19.16
C PRO A 428 22.08 4.13 -19.64
N GLU A 429 23.39 4.35 -19.64
CA GLU A 429 23.99 5.47 -20.33
C GLU A 429 23.48 5.42 -21.76
N ALA A 430 22.79 6.46 -22.17
CA ALA A 430 22.39 6.64 -23.56
C ALA A 430 23.65 6.70 -24.42
N VAL A 431 23.84 5.68 -25.24
CA VAL A 431 24.78 5.67 -26.35
C VAL A 431 24.21 6.52 -27.48
#